data_641fef74838e9d658919e728ff4cb45d
#
_entry.id   641fef74838e9d658919e728ff4cb45d
#
_cell.length_a   1.000
_cell.length_b   1.000
_cell.length_c   1.000
_cell.angle_alpha   90.00
_cell.angle_beta   90.00
_cell.angle_gamma   90.00
#
_symmetry.space_group_name_H-M   'P 1'
#
loop_
_entity.id
_entity.type
_entity.pdbx_description
1 polymer ?
#
loop_
_entity_poly.entity_id
_entity_poly.type
_entity_poly.pdbx_seq_one_letter_code
_entity_poly.pdbx_strand_id
1 'polypeptide(L)'
;MGAPENLATAKPWSREEFEQQLRSKGRRYHIYHPYQVAMNSGKLTKEQIQGWVCNRFYYQTAIPVKDAAILSNMPDRDHRRQWITRILDHDGTQGDEGGIDAWLRLGEAVGLPREEVSLQHRVLPGVRFAVDAYINFARQAPWQEAVCSSLTELFAPEIHKERLANWPQHYPWIDQSGYAYFRKRLSEARRDVEHGLRVSLEYFQTRAQQERALDILQFKLDILWSMLDAMQIAYGIGPERVGAGTPMPE
;
A
#
# COMPACT_ATOMS: atom_id res chain seq x y z
N MET A 1 -6.26 28.28 -20.93
CA MET A 1 -6.21 26.82 -20.97
C MET A 1 -5.50 26.45 -22.26
N GLY A 2 -4.26 25.93 -22.17
CA GLY A 2 -3.51 25.42 -23.34
C GLY A 2 -4.22 24.19 -23.90
N ALA A 3 -4.13 23.97 -25.22
CA ALA A 3 -4.62 22.75 -25.84
C ALA A 3 -3.94 21.53 -25.17
N PRO A 4 -4.64 20.40 -24.97
CA PRO A 4 -4.04 19.22 -24.38
C PRO A 4 -2.83 18.80 -25.25
N GLU A 5 -1.67 18.64 -24.62
CA GLU A 5 -0.46 18.18 -25.28
C GLU A 5 -0.74 16.80 -25.92
N ASN A 6 -0.42 16.68 -27.22
CA ASN A 6 -0.61 15.39 -27.88
C ASN A 6 0.45 14.41 -27.38
N LEU A 7 0.10 13.57 -26.43
CA LEU A 7 0.99 12.60 -25.79
C LEU A 7 1.68 11.65 -26.79
N ALA A 8 1.09 11.45 -27.99
CA ALA A 8 1.69 10.59 -29.02
C ALA A 8 2.96 11.22 -29.64
N THR A 9 3.06 12.56 -29.62
CA THR A 9 4.19 13.32 -30.20
C THR A 9 5.06 13.98 -29.16
N ALA A 10 4.63 13.97 -27.90
CA ALA A 10 5.38 14.58 -26.80
C ALA A 10 6.71 13.85 -26.56
N LYS A 11 7.76 14.62 -26.26
CA LYS A 11 9.07 14.03 -25.94
C LYS A 11 8.98 13.22 -24.65
N PRO A 12 9.47 11.98 -24.62
CA PRO A 12 9.55 11.22 -23.38
C PRO A 12 10.38 11.95 -22.31
N TRP A 13 10.01 11.78 -21.06
CA TRP A 13 10.90 12.16 -19.97
C TRP A 13 12.17 11.33 -19.99
N SER A 14 13.29 11.92 -19.56
CA SER A 14 14.48 11.13 -19.23
C SER A 14 14.17 10.13 -18.11
N ARG A 15 15.06 9.17 -17.91
CA ARG A 15 14.92 8.18 -16.83
C ARG A 15 14.78 8.85 -15.46
N GLU A 16 15.59 9.86 -15.20
CA GLU A 16 15.62 10.63 -13.95
C GLU A 16 14.37 11.48 -13.77
N GLU A 17 13.92 12.14 -14.83
CA GLU A 17 12.69 12.93 -14.83
C GLU A 17 11.49 12.02 -14.58
N PHE A 18 11.41 10.87 -15.25
CA PHE A 18 10.29 9.92 -15.07
C PHE A 18 10.27 9.35 -13.64
N GLU A 19 11.42 8.96 -13.09
CA GLU A 19 11.51 8.54 -11.69
C GLU A 19 11.05 9.66 -10.74
N GLN A 20 11.43 10.91 -11.01
CA GLN A 20 10.98 12.05 -10.22
C GLN A 20 9.45 12.24 -10.28
N GLN A 21 8.82 12.05 -11.46
CA GLN A 21 7.37 12.09 -11.60
C GLN A 21 6.70 10.99 -10.78
N LEU A 22 7.19 9.74 -10.82
CA LEU A 22 6.68 8.65 -10.01
C LEU A 22 6.79 8.98 -8.50
N ARG A 23 7.95 9.49 -8.06
CA ARG A 23 8.16 9.88 -6.65
C ARG A 23 7.27 11.05 -6.22
N SER A 24 6.95 11.97 -7.12
CA SER A 24 6.08 13.11 -6.83
C SER A 24 4.65 12.69 -6.45
N LYS A 25 4.20 11.50 -6.87
CA LYS A 25 2.92 10.90 -6.48
C LYS A 25 2.84 10.61 -4.97
N GLY A 26 3.96 10.57 -4.27
CA GLY A 26 4.01 10.40 -2.81
C GLY A 26 3.17 11.42 -2.04
N ARG A 27 2.90 12.60 -2.62
CA ARG A 27 1.99 13.60 -2.04
C ARG A 27 0.55 13.09 -1.88
N ARG A 28 0.16 12.07 -2.64
CA ARG A 28 -1.13 11.38 -2.58
C ARG A 28 -1.08 10.09 -1.75
N TYR A 29 0.04 9.79 -1.09
CA TYR A 29 0.14 8.59 -0.30
C TYR A 29 -0.75 8.67 0.95
N HIS A 30 -1.37 7.56 1.30
CA HIS A 30 -2.35 7.50 2.37
C HIS A 30 -1.82 7.81 3.79
N ILE A 31 -0.51 8.07 3.94
CA ILE A 31 0.08 8.60 5.17
C ILE A 31 -0.56 9.96 5.57
N TYR A 32 -1.00 10.72 4.56
CA TYR A 32 -1.66 12.02 4.74
C TYR A 32 -3.19 11.92 4.88
N HIS A 33 -3.75 10.73 4.82
CA HIS A 33 -5.18 10.53 5.02
C HIS A 33 -5.58 10.89 6.46
N PRO A 34 -6.71 11.59 6.72
CA PRO A 34 -7.13 12.03 8.05
C PRO A 34 -7.16 10.89 9.08
N TYR A 35 -7.62 9.70 8.68
CA TYR A 35 -7.59 8.50 9.53
C TYR A 35 -6.17 8.14 9.97
N GLN A 36 -5.22 8.16 9.04
CA GLN A 36 -3.83 7.81 9.32
C GLN A 36 -3.14 8.86 10.19
N VAL A 37 -3.43 10.15 9.93
CA VAL A 37 -2.94 11.27 10.74
C VAL A 37 -3.47 11.17 12.18
N ALA A 38 -4.77 10.91 12.35
CA ALA A 38 -5.38 10.71 13.68
C ALA A 38 -4.75 9.49 14.40
N MET A 39 -4.49 8.40 13.66
CA MET A 39 -3.84 7.21 14.19
C MET A 39 -2.43 7.49 14.71
N ASN A 40 -1.61 8.19 13.95
CA ASN A 40 -0.23 8.50 14.34
C ASN A 40 -0.14 9.60 15.42
N SER A 41 -1.22 10.40 15.60
CA SER A 41 -1.32 11.43 16.63
C SER A 41 -1.97 10.95 17.94
N GLY A 42 -2.25 9.64 18.07
CA GLY A 42 -2.84 9.10 19.29
C GLY A 42 -4.32 9.42 19.51
N LYS A 43 -5.02 9.85 18.46
CA LYS A 43 -6.42 10.31 18.58
C LYS A 43 -7.45 9.20 18.36
N LEU A 44 -7.03 8.00 17.95
CA LEU A 44 -7.93 6.89 17.75
C LEU A 44 -8.22 6.15 19.06
N THR A 45 -9.46 5.70 19.22
CA THR A 45 -9.85 4.79 20.28
C THR A 45 -9.30 3.38 20.02
N LYS A 46 -9.34 2.53 21.05
CA LYS A 46 -8.97 1.12 20.94
C LYS A 46 -9.81 0.42 19.86
N GLU A 47 -11.12 0.65 19.83
CA GLU A 47 -12.02 0.07 18.83
C GLU A 47 -11.68 0.49 17.39
N GLN A 48 -11.31 1.76 17.18
CA GLN A 48 -10.91 2.29 15.89
C GLN A 48 -9.59 1.65 15.41
N ILE A 49 -8.61 1.48 16.32
CA ILE A 49 -7.36 0.75 15.99
C ILE A 49 -7.66 -0.72 15.66
N GLN A 50 -8.48 -1.40 16.46
CA GLN A 50 -8.92 -2.77 16.23
C GLN A 50 -9.65 -2.90 14.88
N GLY A 51 -10.54 -1.96 14.57
CA GLY A 51 -11.24 -1.88 13.30
C GLY A 51 -10.28 -1.76 12.12
N TRP A 52 -9.26 -0.91 12.23
CA TRP A 52 -8.21 -0.77 11.22
C TRP A 52 -7.44 -2.08 11.04
N VAL A 53 -7.04 -2.75 12.13
CA VAL A 53 -6.31 -4.03 12.06
C VAL A 53 -7.11 -5.08 11.31
N CYS A 54 -8.43 -5.25 11.63
CA CYS A 54 -9.30 -6.20 10.96
C CYS A 54 -9.48 -5.89 9.47
N ASN A 55 -9.72 -4.63 9.12
CA ASN A 55 -9.94 -4.23 7.73
C ASN A 55 -8.67 -4.32 6.89
N ARG A 56 -7.55 -3.90 7.44
CA ARG A 56 -6.25 -3.97 6.76
C ARG A 56 -5.77 -5.41 6.59
N PHE A 57 -6.21 -6.36 7.42
CA PHE A 57 -5.89 -7.77 7.28
C PHE A 57 -6.37 -8.34 5.93
N TYR A 58 -7.54 -7.93 5.44
CA TYR A 58 -8.01 -8.33 4.11
C TYR A 58 -7.02 -7.93 3.01
N TYR A 59 -6.46 -6.74 3.10
CA TYR A 59 -5.41 -6.32 2.17
C TYR A 59 -4.12 -7.15 2.36
N GLN A 60 -3.74 -7.54 3.59
CA GLN A 60 -2.55 -8.37 3.81
C GLN A 60 -2.67 -9.74 3.15
N THR A 61 -3.82 -10.39 3.30
CA THR A 61 -4.07 -11.69 2.65
C THR A 61 -4.20 -11.58 1.12
N ALA A 62 -4.57 -10.41 0.61
CA ALA A 62 -4.67 -10.14 -0.82
C ALA A 62 -3.32 -9.90 -1.50
N ILE A 63 -2.28 -9.48 -0.77
CA ILE A 63 -0.96 -9.19 -1.35
C ILE A 63 -0.36 -10.42 -2.05
N PRO A 64 -0.21 -11.60 -1.41
CA PRO A 64 0.33 -12.77 -2.11
C PRO A 64 -0.56 -13.25 -3.26
N VAL A 65 -1.88 -13.11 -3.18
CA VAL A 65 -2.81 -13.43 -4.27
C VAL A 65 -2.58 -12.52 -5.48
N LYS A 66 -2.44 -11.21 -5.24
CA LYS A 66 -2.10 -10.23 -6.26
C LYS A 66 -0.71 -10.52 -6.86
N ASP A 67 0.28 -10.81 -6.03
CA ASP A 67 1.64 -11.11 -6.47
C ASP A 67 1.72 -12.41 -7.27
N ALA A 68 0.93 -13.43 -6.92
CA ALA A 68 0.79 -14.65 -7.70
C ALA A 68 0.15 -14.40 -9.07
N ALA A 69 -0.84 -13.51 -9.15
CA ALA A 69 -1.45 -13.09 -10.41
C ALA A 69 -0.42 -12.38 -11.33
N ILE A 70 0.41 -11.49 -10.78
CA ILE A 70 1.52 -10.87 -11.52
C ILE A 70 2.52 -11.92 -11.98
N LEU A 71 2.93 -12.83 -11.07
CA LEU A 71 3.90 -13.88 -11.32
C LEU A 71 3.45 -14.80 -12.46
N SER A 72 2.16 -15.15 -12.53
CA SER A 72 1.61 -16.02 -13.59
C SER A 72 1.70 -15.39 -14.98
N ASN A 73 1.74 -14.06 -15.07
CA ASN A 73 1.85 -13.32 -16.33
C ASN A 73 3.31 -12.96 -16.71
N MET A 74 4.30 -13.30 -15.85
CA MET A 74 5.72 -13.03 -16.14
C MET A 74 6.35 -14.15 -16.98
N PRO A 75 6.73 -13.91 -18.24
CA PRO A 75 7.37 -14.94 -19.06
C PRO A 75 8.83 -15.18 -18.68
N ASP A 76 9.51 -14.14 -18.17
CA ASP A 76 10.93 -14.18 -17.85
C ASP A 76 11.19 -14.84 -16.50
N ARG A 77 12.15 -15.82 -16.49
CA ARG A 77 12.49 -16.59 -15.30
C ARG A 77 13.17 -15.77 -14.20
N ASP A 78 14.01 -14.80 -14.59
CA ASP A 78 14.80 -14.04 -13.60
C ASP A 78 13.93 -13.00 -12.90
N HIS A 79 12.96 -12.41 -13.62
CA HIS A 79 11.92 -11.60 -13.00
C HIS A 79 11.06 -12.43 -12.03
N ARG A 80 10.64 -13.65 -12.43
CA ARG A 80 9.88 -14.54 -11.53
C ARG A 80 10.63 -14.90 -10.26
N ARG A 81 11.95 -15.18 -10.35
CA ARG A 81 12.78 -15.48 -9.19
C ARG A 81 12.88 -14.32 -8.20
N GLN A 82 12.90 -13.09 -8.70
CA GLN A 82 12.89 -11.91 -7.87
C GLN A 82 11.50 -11.63 -7.29
N TRP A 83 10.44 -11.84 -8.08
CA TRP A 83 9.07 -11.51 -7.67
C TRP A 83 8.49 -12.49 -6.64
N ILE A 84 8.82 -13.78 -6.73
CA ILE A 84 8.29 -14.82 -5.83
C ILE A 84 8.62 -14.55 -4.36
N THR A 85 9.72 -13.87 -4.08
CA THR A 85 10.11 -13.54 -2.71
C THR A 85 9.06 -12.70 -1.98
N ARG A 86 8.29 -11.88 -2.71
CA ARG A 86 7.19 -11.06 -2.16
C ARG A 86 6.05 -11.93 -1.63
N ILE A 87 5.77 -13.04 -2.30
CA ILE A 87 4.77 -14.03 -1.85
C ILE A 87 5.27 -14.69 -0.57
N LEU A 88 6.52 -15.15 -0.56
CA LEU A 88 7.14 -15.79 0.59
C LEU A 88 7.25 -14.86 1.81
N ASP A 89 7.50 -13.56 1.59
CA ASP A 89 7.53 -12.57 2.67
C ASP A 89 6.18 -12.44 3.39
N HIS A 90 5.06 -12.68 2.68
CA HIS A 90 3.71 -12.57 3.25
C HIS A 90 3.18 -13.92 3.73
N ASP A 91 3.29 -14.97 2.93
CA ASP A 91 2.78 -16.31 3.27
C ASP A 91 3.71 -17.06 4.24
N GLY A 92 4.97 -16.67 4.27
CA GLY A 92 5.97 -17.33 5.10
C GLY A 92 6.64 -18.53 4.42
N THR A 93 7.57 -19.14 5.15
CA THR A 93 8.34 -20.34 4.76
C THR A 93 8.60 -21.22 5.98
N GLN A 94 9.30 -22.38 5.79
CA GLN A 94 9.82 -23.13 6.93
C GLN A 94 10.88 -22.28 7.65
N GLY A 95 10.54 -21.72 8.80
CA GLY A 95 11.43 -20.89 9.63
C GLY A 95 11.17 -19.37 9.57
N ASP A 96 10.27 -18.92 8.73
CA ASP A 96 9.77 -17.53 8.72
C ASP A 96 8.24 -17.54 8.65
N GLU A 97 7.57 -17.01 9.67
CA GLU A 97 6.10 -17.01 9.76
C GLU A 97 5.40 -16.14 8.71
N GLY A 98 6.12 -15.21 8.05
CA GLY A 98 5.56 -14.30 7.07
C GLY A 98 4.77 -13.12 7.64
N GLY A 99 4.40 -12.22 6.74
CA GLY A 99 3.70 -10.98 7.08
C GLY A 99 2.26 -11.18 7.54
N ILE A 100 1.58 -12.23 7.06
CA ILE A 100 0.19 -12.56 7.44
C ILE A 100 0.14 -12.96 8.92
N ASP A 101 1.00 -13.87 9.35
CA ASP A 101 1.07 -14.27 10.76
C ASP A 101 1.55 -13.15 11.67
N ALA A 102 2.53 -12.35 11.21
CA ALA A 102 2.95 -11.16 11.94
C ALA A 102 1.81 -10.14 12.10
N TRP A 103 0.90 -10.04 11.12
CA TRP A 103 -0.29 -9.19 11.24
C TRP A 103 -1.33 -9.76 12.20
N LEU A 104 -1.53 -11.07 12.21
CA LEU A 104 -2.40 -11.73 13.20
C LEU A 104 -1.90 -11.50 14.63
N ARG A 105 -0.56 -11.51 14.86
CA ARG A 105 0.01 -11.10 16.15
C ARG A 105 -0.25 -9.64 16.48
N LEU A 106 -0.26 -8.74 15.50
CA LEU A 106 -0.70 -7.36 15.72
C LEU A 106 -2.16 -7.34 16.20
N GLY A 107 -3.02 -8.19 15.61
CA GLY A 107 -4.40 -8.37 16.06
C GLY A 107 -4.50 -8.77 17.54
N GLU A 108 -3.73 -9.77 17.95
CA GLU A 108 -3.63 -10.22 19.33
C GLU A 108 -3.08 -9.11 20.25
N ALA A 109 -2.04 -8.40 19.80
CA ALA A 109 -1.43 -7.29 20.55
C ALA A 109 -2.38 -6.11 20.78
N VAL A 110 -3.35 -5.87 19.88
CA VAL A 110 -4.40 -4.86 20.11
C VAL A 110 -5.62 -5.42 20.85
N GLY A 111 -5.55 -6.68 21.31
CA GLY A 111 -6.57 -7.31 22.15
C GLY A 111 -7.73 -7.92 21.35
N LEU A 112 -7.49 -8.36 20.14
CA LEU A 112 -8.44 -9.15 19.34
C LEU A 112 -8.10 -10.64 19.42
N PRO A 113 -9.08 -11.53 19.49
CA PRO A 113 -8.84 -12.95 19.23
C PRO A 113 -8.31 -13.17 17.81
N ARG A 114 -7.30 -14.03 17.65
CA ARG A 114 -6.72 -14.36 16.35
C ARG A 114 -7.78 -14.79 15.33
N GLU A 115 -8.74 -15.61 15.78
CA GLU A 115 -9.84 -16.11 14.98
C GLU A 115 -10.72 -14.97 14.44
N GLU A 116 -11.02 -13.96 15.24
CA GLU A 116 -11.83 -12.81 14.83
C GLU A 116 -11.19 -12.04 13.66
N VAL A 117 -9.86 -11.89 13.69
CA VAL A 117 -9.13 -11.25 12.59
C VAL A 117 -9.10 -12.16 11.36
N SER A 118 -8.81 -13.46 11.54
CA SER A 118 -8.65 -14.41 10.44
C SER A 118 -9.95 -14.70 9.68
N LEU A 119 -11.09 -14.71 10.34
CA LEU A 119 -12.41 -14.91 9.73
C LEU A 119 -12.89 -13.69 8.90
N GLN A 120 -12.28 -12.54 9.03
CA GLN A 120 -12.55 -11.34 8.23
C GLN A 120 -14.03 -10.85 8.26
N HIS A 121 -14.78 -11.19 9.30
CA HIS A 121 -16.20 -10.82 9.41
C HIS A 121 -16.41 -9.29 9.56
N ARG A 122 -15.39 -8.58 10.08
CA ARG A 122 -15.43 -7.11 10.26
C ARG A 122 -14.95 -6.32 9.05
N VAL A 123 -14.61 -6.99 7.94
CA VAL A 123 -14.13 -6.31 6.74
C VAL A 123 -15.27 -5.59 6.05
N LEU A 124 -15.13 -4.29 5.91
CA LEU A 124 -16.12 -3.39 5.33
C LEU A 124 -16.26 -3.60 3.81
N PRO A 125 -17.46 -3.46 3.23
CA PRO A 125 -17.65 -3.60 1.80
C PRO A 125 -16.74 -2.70 0.96
N GLY A 126 -16.57 -1.43 1.33
CA GLY A 126 -15.68 -0.51 0.63
C GLY A 126 -14.21 -0.95 0.62
N VAL A 127 -13.75 -1.58 1.70
CA VAL A 127 -12.41 -2.18 1.77
C VAL A 127 -12.30 -3.37 0.83
N ARG A 128 -13.31 -4.26 0.78
CA ARG A 128 -13.33 -5.39 -0.16
C ARG A 128 -13.29 -4.91 -1.60
N PHE A 129 -14.15 -3.97 -1.99
CA PHE A 129 -14.17 -3.44 -3.34
C PHE A 129 -12.83 -2.84 -3.76
N ALA A 130 -12.20 -2.05 -2.90
CA ALA A 130 -10.90 -1.44 -3.19
C ALA A 130 -9.80 -2.50 -3.38
N VAL A 131 -9.75 -3.49 -2.49
CA VAL A 131 -8.73 -4.56 -2.55
C VAL A 131 -8.96 -5.49 -3.73
N ASP A 132 -10.22 -5.88 -4.00
CA ASP A 132 -10.56 -6.74 -5.13
C ASP A 132 -10.31 -6.06 -6.48
N ALA A 133 -10.53 -4.74 -6.58
CA ALA A 133 -10.14 -3.96 -7.75
C ALA A 133 -8.64 -4.06 -8.02
N TYR A 134 -7.80 -4.03 -6.97
CA TYR A 134 -6.35 -4.19 -7.10
C TYR A 134 -5.95 -5.59 -7.59
N ILE A 135 -6.54 -6.64 -7.02
CA ILE A 135 -6.28 -8.02 -7.46
C ILE A 135 -6.71 -8.20 -8.92
N ASN A 136 -7.88 -7.68 -9.30
CA ASN A 136 -8.40 -7.78 -10.66
C ASN A 136 -7.54 -7.02 -11.67
N PHE A 137 -7.05 -5.82 -11.31
CA PHE A 137 -6.07 -5.11 -12.12
C PHE A 137 -4.81 -5.96 -12.36
N ALA A 138 -4.25 -6.57 -11.30
CA ALA A 138 -3.06 -7.40 -11.41
C ALA A 138 -3.25 -8.66 -12.28
N ARG A 139 -4.48 -9.20 -12.33
CA ARG A 139 -4.83 -10.36 -13.18
C ARG A 139 -4.94 -10.00 -14.66
N GLN A 140 -5.40 -8.80 -14.98
CA GLN A 140 -5.77 -8.40 -16.35
C GLN A 140 -4.70 -7.57 -17.05
N ALA A 141 -3.92 -6.80 -16.29
CA ALA A 141 -2.91 -5.91 -16.85
C ALA A 141 -1.68 -6.68 -17.35
N PRO A 142 -0.96 -6.14 -18.35
CA PRO A 142 0.39 -6.59 -18.64
C PRO A 142 1.22 -6.62 -17.35
N TRP A 143 2.07 -7.63 -17.20
CA TRP A 143 2.78 -7.85 -15.93
C TRP A 143 3.64 -6.64 -15.51
N GLN A 144 4.20 -5.89 -16.46
CA GLN A 144 4.98 -4.68 -16.18
C GLN A 144 4.10 -3.56 -15.61
N GLU A 145 2.88 -3.39 -16.13
CA GLU A 145 1.90 -2.44 -15.58
C GLU A 145 1.45 -2.88 -14.18
N ALA A 146 1.24 -4.17 -14.00
CA ALA A 146 0.89 -4.74 -12.70
C ALA A 146 2.03 -4.57 -11.68
N VAL A 147 3.30 -4.73 -12.09
CA VAL A 147 4.48 -4.40 -11.26
C VAL A 147 4.50 -2.92 -10.89
N CYS A 148 4.25 -2.01 -11.86
CA CYS A 148 4.22 -0.56 -11.63
C CYS A 148 3.19 -0.18 -10.55
N SER A 149 2.04 -0.86 -10.49
CA SER A 149 1.04 -0.63 -9.44
C SER A 149 1.55 -0.90 -8.01
N SER A 150 2.64 -1.66 -7.87
CA SER A 150 3.26 -1.93 -6.57
C SER A 150 4.24 -0.83 -6.11
N LEU A 151 4.49 0.20 -6.93
CA LEU A 151 5.44 1.28 -6.61
C LEU A 151 5.02 2.19 -5.43
N THR A 152 3.83 2.00 -4.85
CA THR A 152 3.51 2.62 -3.55
C THR A 152 4.49 2.23 -2.44
N GLU A 153 5.28 1.18 -2.64
CA GLU A 153 6.37 0.79 -1.75
C GLU A 153 7.51 1.81 -1.68
N LEU A 154 7.63 2.71 -2.69
CA LEU A 154 8.50 3.88 -2.63
C LEU A 154 8.25 4.73 -1.38
N PHE A 155 7.00 4.72 -0.88
CA PHE A 155 6.54 5.55 0.23
C PHE A 155 6.32 4.75 1.53
N ALA A 156 6.31 3.42 1.45
CA ALA A 156 5.98 2.54 2.58
C ALA A 156 6.97 2.65 3.78
N PRO A 157 8.27 2.85 3.61
CA PRO A 157 9.17 2.99 4.75
C PRO A 157 8.79 4.12 5.70
N GLU A 158 8.28 5.25 5.18
CA GLU A 158 7.93 6.40 5.99
C GLU A 158 6.76 6.08 6.95
N ILE A 159 5.69 5.48 6.45
CA ILE A 159 4.52 5.14 7.28
C ILE A 159 4.85 4.11 8.36
N HIS A 160 5.78 3.19 8.09
CA HIS A 160 6.23 2.21 9.09
C HIS A 160 7.12 2.84 10.16
N LYS A 161 8.02 3.76 9.77
CA LYS A 161 8.83 4.53 10.71
C LYS A 161 7.96 5.36 11.65
N GLU A 162 6.97 6.09 11.11
CA GLU A 162 6.05 6.90 11.92
C GLU A 162 5.28 6.04 12.92
N ARG A 163 4.79 4.87 12.52
CA ARG A 163 4.10 3.97 13.46
C ARG A 163 5.00 3.49 14.57
N LEU A 164 6.20 3.04 14.25
CA LEU A 164 7.16 2.56 15.24
C LEU A 164 7.62 3.66 16.20
N ALA A 165 7.65 4.91 15.75
CA ALA A 165 8.00 6.05 16.58
C ALA A 165 6.85 6.51 17.48
N ASN A 166 5.62 6.55 16.96
CA ASN A 166 4.50 7.22 17.62
C ASN A 166 3.60 6.26 18.43
N TRP A 167 3.32 5.06 17.91
CA TRP A 167 2.38 4.15 18.55
C TRP A 167 2.77 3.71 19.95
N PRO A 168 4.02 3.39 20.28
CA PRO A 168 4.40 3.03 21.65
C PRO A 168 4.12 4.14 22.68
N GLN A 169 4.15 5.39 22.23
CA GLN A 169 3.89 6.56 23.08
C GLN A 169 2.40 6.83 23.25
N HIS A 170 1.62 6.70 22.16
CA HIS A 170 0.20 7.04 22.14
C HIS A 170 -0.70 5.87 22.53
N TYR A 171 -0.27 4.64 22.30
CA TYR A 171 -1.04 3.42 22.56
C TYR A 171 -0.24 2.43 23.44
N PRO A 172 0.12 2.81 24.69
CA PRO A 172 0.95 1.97 25.57
C PRO A 172 0.29 0.64 25.94
N TRP A 173 -0.98 0.47 25.65
CA TRP A 173 -1.75 -0.75 25.82
C TRP A 173 -1.53 -1.79 24.71
N ILE A 174 -0.85 -1.43 23.60
CA ILE A 174 -0.51 -2.36 22.52
C ILE A 174 0.78 -3.10 22.90
N ASP A 175 0.73 -4.43 22.92
CA ASP A 175 1.92 -5.24 23.20
C ASP A 175 3.00 -5.05 22.14
N GLN A 176 4.26 -5.00 22.58
CA GLN A 176 5.42 -4.75 21.71
C GLN A 176 5.64 -5.81 20.62
N SER A 177 5.16 -7.05 20.84
CA SER A 177 5.21 -8.13 19.84
C SER A 177 4.44 -7.78 18.57
N GLY A 178 3.37 -6.99 18.68
CA GLY A 178 2.57 -6.55 17.54
C GLY A 178 3.32 -5.68 16.52
N TYR A 179 4.43 -5.06 16.91
CA TYR A 179 5.20 -4.22 15.99
C TYR A 179 6.16 -5.00 15.07
N ALA A 180 6.24 -6.32 15.19
CA ALA A 180 7.13 -7.16 14.39
C ALA A 180 6.91 -6.98 12.89
N TYR A 181 5.66 -6.93 12.45
CA TYR A 181 5.29 -6.67 11.05
C TYR A 181 5.95 -5.38 10.51
N PHE A 182 5.80 -4.27 11.23
CA PHE A 182 6.32 -2.97 10.78
C PHE A 182 7.84 -2.93 10.72
N ARG A 183 8.53 -3.60 11.67
CA ARG A 183 10.00 -3.70 11.67
C ARG A 183 10.50 -4.49 10.47
N LYS A 184 9.86 -5.63 10.17
CA LYS A 184 10.21 -6.50 9.03
C LYS A 184 10.03 -5.76 7.71
N ARG A 185 8.93 -5.02 7.54
CA ARG A 185 8.64 -4.26 6.32
C ARG A 185 9.66 -3.14 6.02
N LEU A 186 10.38 -2.62 7.01
CA LEU A 186 11.44 -1.63 6.76
C LEU A 186 12.63 -2.19 5.96
N SER A 187 12.97 -3.47 6.15
CA SER A 187 14.06 -4.13 5.42
C SER A 187 13.62 -4.65 4.06
N GLU A 188 12.43 -5.22 3.97
CA GLU A 188 11.90 -5.83 2.74
C GLU A 188 11.56 -4.80 1.66
N ALA A 189 10.97 -3.65 2.05
CA ALA A 189 10.52 -2.62 1.12
C ALA A 189 11.64 -2.10 0.20
N ARG A 190 12.88 -2.02 0.66
CA ARG A 190 14.01 -1.54 -0.15
C ARG A 190 14.24 -2.42 -1.38
N ARG A 191 14.33 -3.74 -1.20
CA ARG A 191 14.52 -4.71 -2.29
C ARG A 191 13.37 -4.65 -3.30
N ASP A 192 12.16 -4.59 -2.81
CA ASP A 192 10.95 -4.59 -3.64
C ASP A 192 10.85 -3.33 -4.49
N VAL A 193 11.21 -2.18 -3.92
CA VAL A 193 11.28 -0.89 -4.65
C VAL A 193 12.29 -0.95 -5.78
N GLU A 194 13.52 -1.41 -5.54
CA GLU A 194 14.59 -1.45 -6.54
C GLU A 194 14.18 -2.29 -7.76
N HIS A 195 13.56 -3.45 -7.54
CA HIS A 195 13.09 -4.30 -8.63
C HIS A 195 11.92 -3.66 -9.40
N GLY A 196 10.88 -3.23 -8.69
CA GLY A 196 9.69 -2.64 -9.32
C GLY A 196 10.00 -1.36 -10.10
N LEU A 197 10.86 -0.51 -9.56
CA LEU A 197 11.28 0.73 -10.21
C LEU A 197 12.10 0.44 -11.48
N ARG A 198 13.04 -0.51 -11.43
CA ARG A 198 13.83 -0.90 -12.59
C ARG A 198 12.92 -1.40 -13.73
N VAL A 199 12.01 -2.33 -13.46
CA VAL A 199 11.05 -2.84 -14.45
C VAL A 199 10.23 -1.70 -15.06
N SER A 200 9.73 -0.79 -14.23
CA SER A 200 8.91 0.33 -14.70
C SER A 200 9.71 1.30 -15.58
N LEU A 201 10.92 1.67 -15.16
CA LEU A 201 11.78 2.58 -15.93
C LEU A 201 12.30 1.97 -17.25
N GLU A 202 12.35 0.65 -17.35
CA GLU A 202 12.73 -0.06 -18.58
C GLU A 202 11.57 -0.27 -19.55
N TYR A 203 10.36 -0.44 -19.05
CA TYR A 203 9.17 -0.75 -19.87
C TYR A 203 8.50 0.50 -20.45
N PHE A 204 8.33 1.56 -19.65
CA PHE A 204 7.60 2.76 -20.06
C PHE A 204 8.53 3.76 -20.75
N GLN A 205 8.70 3.62 -22.09
CA GLN A 205 9.71 4.36 -22.87
C GLN A 205 9.15 5.57 -23.62
N THR A 206 7.86 5.59 -23.95
CA THR A 206 7.21 6.74 -24.62
C THR A 206 6.53 7.62 -23.59
N ARG A 207 6.29 8.91 -23.92
CA ARG A 207 5.57 9.82 -23.04
C ARG A 207 4.19 9.28 -22.66
N ALA A 208 3.44 8.75 -23.63
CA ALA A 208 2.13 8.17 -23.36
C ALA A 208 2.19 6.98 -22.39
N GLN A 209 3.22 6.13 -22.53
CA GLN A 209 3.43 5.04 -21.56
C GLN A 209 3.81 5.57 -20.17
N GLN A 210 4.68 6.57 -20.09
CA GLN A 210 5.10 7.17 -18.83
C GLN A 210 3.92 7.81 -18.09
N GLU A 211 3.04 8.52 -18.79
CA GLU A 211 1.78 9.03 -18.23
C GLU A 211 0.88 7.87 -17.76
N ARG A 212 0.77 6.81 -18.54
CA ARG A 212 0.05 5.58 -18.13
C ARG A 212 0.60 5.00 -16.83
N ALA A 213 1.92 4.99 -16.63
CA ALA A 213 2.52 4.55 -15.37
C ALA A 213 2.10 5.44 -14.18
N LEU A 214 2.02 6.76 -14.39
CA LEU A 214 1.53 7.68 -13.36
C LEU A 214 0.06 7.44 -13.01
N ASP A 215 -0.79 7.11 -13.99
CA ASP A 215 -2.19 6.76 -13.77
C ASP A 215 -2.33 5.44 -13.00
N ILE A 216 -1.51 4.45 -13.34
CA ILE A 216 -1.47 3.16 -12.63
C ILE A 216 -1.06 3.35 -11.16
N LEU A 217 -0.04 4.15 -10.91
CA LEU A 217 0.38 4.46 -9.56
C LEU A 217 -0.70 5.25 -8.80
N GLN A 218 -1.37 6.22 -9.48
CA GLN A 218 -2.49 6.96 -8.91
C GLN A 218 -3.65 6.01 -8.54
N PHE A 219 -4.05 5.12 -9.44
CA PHE A 219 -5.07 4.10 -9.16
C PHE A 219 -4.76 3.32 -7.87
N LYS A 220 -3.50 2.92 -7.69
CA LYS A 220 -3.11 2.21 -6.47
C LYS A 220 -3.14 3.09 -5.22
N LEU A 221 -2.79 4.36 -5.34
CA LEU A 221 -2.92 5.34 -4.25
C LEU A 221 -4.39 5.53 -3.87
N ASP A 222 -5.29 5.62 -4.86
CA ASP A 222 -6.73 5.77 -4.65
C ASP A 222 -7.33 4.55 -3.93
N ILE A 223 -6.88 3.34 -4.25
CA ILE A 223 -7.25 2.12 -3.50
C ILE A 223 -6.92 2.26 -2.01
N LEU A 224 -5.70 2.72 -1.69
CA LEU A 224 -5.26 2.87 -0.30
C LEU A 224 -6.07 3.95 0.44
N TRP A 225 -6.44 5.03 -0.25
CA TRP A 225 -7.30 6.09 0.27
C TRP A 225 -8.72 5.58 0.50
N SER A 226 -9.35 4.95 -0.49
CA SER A 226 -10.72 4.43 -0.41
C SER A 226 -10.90 3.42 0.73
N MET A 227 -9.88 2.61 1.03
CA MET A 227 -9.91 1.74 2.20
C MET A 227 -10.03 2.53 3.50
N LEU A 228 -9.28 3.63 3.64
CA LEU A 228 -9.32 4.48 4.84
C LEU A 228 -10.59 5.32 4.89
N ASP A 229 -11.10 5.80 3.75
CA ASP A 229 -12.41 6.49 3.67
C ASP A 229 -13.53 5.58 4.20
N ALA A 230 -13.56 4.32 3.77
CA ALA A 230 -14.55 3.36 4.25
C ALA A 230 -14.46 3.16 5.77
N MET A 231 -13.26 3.07 6.32
CA MET A 231 -13.04 2.95 7.76
C MET A 231 -13.36 4.25 8.50
N GLN A 232 -13.03 5.40 7.94
CA GLN A 232 -13.33 6.70 8.52
C GLN A 232 -14.83 6.90 8.70
N ILE A 233 -15.62 6.55 7.69
CA ILE A 233 -17.08 6.62 7.72
C ILE A 233 -17.63 5.62 8.75
N ALA A 234 -17.18 4.36 8.72
CA ALA A 234 -17.72 3.30 9.57
C ALA A 234 -17.42 3.51 11.05
N TYR A 235 -16.26 4.07 11.39
CA TYR A 235 -15.84 4.28 12.77
C TYR A 235 -16.04 5.72 13.27
N GLY A 236 -16.77 6.55 12.51
CA GLY A 236 -17.20 7.88 12.94
C GLY A 236 -16.04 8.85 13.20
N ILE A 237 -14.92 8.69 12.53
CA ILE A 237 -13.80 9.63 12.63
C ILE A 237 -14.17 10.84 11.78
N GLY A 238 -14.61 11.90 12.45
CA GLY A 238 -14.93 13.16 11.79
C GLY A 238 -13.71 13.69 11.04
N PRO A 239 -13.92 14.43 9.94
CA PRO A 239 -12.83 15.21 9.38
C PRO A 239 -12.36 16.12 10.51
N GLU A 240 -11.11 15.99 10.95
CA GLU A 240 -10.51 17.11 11.66
C GLU A 240 -10.75 18.33 10.77
N ARG A 241 -11.31 19.38 11.31
CA ARG A 241 -11.28 20.67 10.62
C ARG A 241 -9.80 20.97 10.45
N VAL A 242 -9.25 20.52 9.35
CA VAL A 242 -8.00 21.06 8.81
C VAL A 242 -8.32 22.54 8.74
N GLY A 243 -7.64 23.36 9.56
CA GLY A 243 -7.92 24.77 9.65
C GLY A 243 -8.03 25.30 8.20
N ALA A 244 -9.04 26.10 7.94
CA ALA A 244 -9.32 26.67 6.63
C ALA A 244 -8.04 27.32 6.12
N GLY A 245 -7.25 26.61 5.33
CA GLY A 245 -5.95 27.08 4.88
C GLY A 245 -5.04 26.08 4.16
N THR A 246 -5.38 24.80 4.15
CA THR A 246 -4.59 23.86 3.32
C THR A 246 -5.40 23.53 2.08
N PRO A 247 -5.11 24.15 0.91
CA PRO A 247 -5.72 23.74 -0.35
C PRO A 247 -5.34 22.28 -0.60
N MET A 248 -6.34 21.49 -1.04
CA MET A 248 -6.03 20.19 -1.67
C MET A 248 -5.01 20.46 -2.78
N PRO A 249 -3.86 19.78 -2.79
CA PRO A 249 -2.92 19.94 -3.89
C PRO A 249 -3.60 19.49 -5.17
N GLU A 250 -3.68 20.40 -6.18
CA GLU A 250 -4.16 20.15 -7.54
C GLU A 250 -3.37 19.03 -8.22
#